data_35477974eed59cc09400a610675db5ba
#
_entry.id   35477974eed59cc09400a610675db5ba
#
_cell.length_a   1.000
_cell.length_b   1.000
_cell.length_c   1.000
_cell.angle_alpha   90.00
_cell.angle_beta   90.00
_cell.angle_gamma   90.00
#
_symmetry.space_group_name_H-M   'P 1'
#
loop_
_entity.id
_entity.type
_entity.pdbx_description
1 polymer ?
#
loop_
_entity_poly.entity_id
_entity_poly.type
_entity_poly.pdbx_seq_one_letter_code
_entity_poly.pdbx_strand_id
1 'polypeptide(L)'
;IGLELIIKSLSDSRILDFMIPVVFANNKSINFYRKGLPEFNLSFTVLNDLSKLNPKQVNVLNCWEEEVEITPGELTATGGKYALISLEKAVEALKNKTIDGLVTAPIHKKNIQSEAFNFSGHTPYLQHAFGNTENLMLLVAENLRMALVTEHVTIGEIAKHITKDKIKQKLAILNSSLQKDFGIDKPRIAVLALNPHAGDEGLIGKEEIEIIKPAIKESKQNILVFGPYSADAFFARGQYEKFDAVLAMYHDQGLIPFKSLAIGEGVNFTAGLTGVRTSPDHGTAFDIAGKGIADHSSFIAATFECIEIIRTRKGYKEMRVNPLRKRSARMLAGAVDERIEEQ
;
A
#
# COMPACT_ATOMS: atom_id res chain seq x y z
N ILE A 1 15.47 -10.14 7.44
CA ILE A 1 15.08 -9.24 8.56
C ILE A 1 13.60 -9.33 8.95
N GLY A 2 12.71 -9.96 8.16
CA GLY A 2 11.26 -9.90 8.36
C GLY A 2 10.79 -10.27 9.76
N LEU A 3 11.26 -11.39 10.32
CA LEU A 3 10.88 -11.79 11.70
C LEU A 3 11.43 -10.84 12.76
N GLU A 4 12.62 -10.25 12.56
CA GLU A 4 13.18 -9.24 13.45
C GLU A 4 12.28 -8.00 13.50
N LEU A 5 11.83 -7.50 12.32
CA LEU A 5 10.91 -6.37 12.23
C LEU A 5 9.58 -6.65 12.95
N ILE A 6 9.01 -7.85 12.74
CA ILE A 6 7.76 -8.26 13.39
C ILE A 6 7.92 -8.31 14.92
N ILE A 7 9.00 -8.92 15.42
CA ILE A 7 9.25 -9.02 16.86
C ILE A 7 9.39 -7.64 17.47
N LYS A 8 10.22 -6.77 16.89
CA LYS A 8 10.42 -5.41 17.38
C LYS A 8 9.12 -4.60 17.38
N SER A 9 8.38 -4.65 16.28
CA SER A 9 7.14 -3.88 16.13
C SER A 9 6.01 -4.34 17.05
N LEU A 10 5.91 -5.64 17.33
CA LEU A 10 4.83 -6.21 18.13
C LEU A 10 5.19 -6.39 19.63
N SER A 11 6.40 -6.00 20.04
CA SER A 11 6.82 -6.06 21.44
C SER A 11 6.18 -4.97 22.31
N ASP A 12 5.72 -3.88 21.72
CA ASP A 12 4.95 -2.85 22.42
C ASP A 12 3.49 -3.30 22.57
N SER A 13 3.09 -3.64 23.78
CA SER A 13 1.74 -4.14 24.07
C SER A 13 0.62 -3.15 23.76
N ARG A 14 0.92 -1.85 23.65
CA ARG A 14 -0.07 -0.82 23.27
C ARG A 14 -0.67 -1.05 21.89
N ILE A 15 0.01 -1.79 21.03
CA ILE A 15 -0.50 -2.13 19.70
C ILE A 15 -1.77 -3.00 19.77
N LEU A 16 -1.96 -3.75 20.87
CA LEU A 16 -3.14 -4.58 21.11
C LEU A 16 -4.42 -3.76 21.35
N ASP A 17 -4.29 -2.48 21.68
CA ASP A 17 -5.43 -1.57 21.80
C ASP A 17 -6.05 -1.22 20.43
N PHE A 18 -5.30 -1.43 19.36
CA PHE A 18 -5.69 -1.07 17.99
C PHE A 18 -6.07 -2.26 17.13
N MET A 19 -5.49 -3.45 17.38
CA MET A 19 -5.69 -4.64 16.56
C MET A 19 -5.44 -5.94 17.34
N ILE A 20 -5.89 -7.06 16.78
CA ILE A 20 -5.50 -8.42 17.20
C ILE A 20 -4.48 -8.92 16.16
N PRO A 21 -3.17 -8.86 16.45
CA PRO A 21 -2.15 -9.26 15.50
C PRO A 21 -2.06 -10.78 15.36
N VAL A 22 -1.95 -11.24 14.10
CA VAL A 22 -1.68 -12.65 13.76
C VAL A 22 -0.43 -12.72 12.89
N VAL A 23 0.58 -13.39 13.38
CA VAL A 23 1.83 -13.66 12.65
C VAL A 23 1.74 -15.03 11.98
N PHE A 24 1.76 -15.05 10.67
CA PHE A 24 1.80 -16.28 9.88
C PHE A 24 3.25 -16.75 9.77
N ALA A 25 3.66 -17.65 10.66
CA ALA A 25 5.04 -18.12 10.77
C ALA A 25 5.09 -19.50 11.44
N ASN A 26 6.19 -19.80 12.09
CA ASN A 26 6.31 -20.93 13.01
C ASN A 26 6.88 -20.42 14.33
N ASN A 27 6.34 -20.92 15.44
CA ASN A 27 6.72 -20.50 16.78
C ASN A 27 8.20 -20.74 17.11
N LYS A 28 8.80 -21.82 16.58
CA LYS A 28 10.23 -22.11 16.76
C LYS A 28 11.09 -21.04 16.08
N SER A 29 10.69 -20.62 14.84
CA SER A 29 11.38 -19.55 14.11
C SER A 29 11.28 -18.21 14.83
N ILE A 30 10.11 -17.85 15.37
CA ILE A 30 9.96 -16.65 16.21
C ILE A 30 10.86 -16.71 17.43
N ASN A 31 10.88 -17.85 18.16
CA ASN A 31 11.69 -18.03 19.33
C ASN A 31 13.19 -17.99 19.03
N PHE A 32 13.62 -18.47 17.86
CA PHE A 32 15.02 -18.37 17.43
C PHE A 32 15.46 -16.91 17.34
N TYR A 33 14.70 -16.06 16.59
CA TYR A 33 15.05 -14.65 16.45
C TYR A 33 14.88 -13.87 17.75
N ARG A 34 13.88 -14.19 18.59
CA ARG A 34 13.65 -13.54 19.89
C ARG A 34 14.85 -13.67 20.83
N LYS A 35 15.56 -14.80 20.79
CA LYS A 35 16.79 -14.99 21.61
C LYS A 35 17.90 -13.99 21.29
N GLY A 36 17.95 -13.52 20.04
CA GLY A 36 18.90 -12.49 19.58
C GLY A 36 18.43 -11.05 19.84
N LEU A 37 17.26 -10.84 20.45
CA LEU A 37 16.62 -9.54 20.67
C LEU A 37 16.16 -9.40 22.15
N PRO A 38 17.09 -9.46 23.11
CA PRO A 38 16.72 -9.52 24.54
C PRO A 38 15.98 -8.27 25.05
N GLU A 39 16.16 -7.13 24.41
CA GLU A 39 15.48 -5.87 24.73
C GLU A 39 14.01 -5.83 24.26
N PHE A 40 13.61 -6.75 23.38
CA PHE A 40 12.26 -6.83 22.83
C PHE A 40 11.51 -8.04 23.42
N ASN A 41 10.65 -7.77 24.39
CA ASN A 41 9.91 -8.83 25.07
C ASN A 41 8.57 -9.13 24.38
N LEU A 42 8.59 -9.92 23.32
CA LEU A 42 7.40 -10.36 22.61
C LEU A 42 6.73 -11.54 23.35
N SER A 43 5.56 -11.31 23.94
CA SER A 43 4.68 -12.37 24.46
C SER A 43 3.65 -12.74 23.37
N PHE A 44 3.46 -14.06 23.14
CA PHE A 44 2.52 -14.51 22.12
C PHE A 44 1.83 -15.84 22.47
N THR A 45 0.64 -16.03 21.90
CA THR A 45 -0.11 -17.30 21.93
C THR A 45 0.14 -18.06 20.62
N VAL A 46 0.43 -19.35 20.72
CA VAL A 46 0.58 -20.22 19.53
C VAL A 46 -0.78 -20.77 19.11
N LEU A 47 -1.08 -20.68 17.83
CA LEU A 47 -2.32 -21.15 17.24
C LEU A 47 -2.03 -22.18 16.15
N ASN A 48 -2.95 -23.14 16.01
CA ASN A 48 -3.01 -24.07 14.87
C ASN A 48 -4.14 -23.70 13.90
N ASP A 49 -5.09 -22.90 14.36
CA ASP A 49 -6.20 -22.35 13.56
C ASP A 49 -6.62 -20.97 14.07
N LEU A 50 -7.31 -20.18 13.23
CA LEU A 50 -7.73 -18.81 13.54
C LEU A 50 -9.01 -18.72 14.38
N SER A 51 -9.64 -19.83 14.77
CA SER A 51 -10.88 -19.83 15.55
C SER A 51 -10.64 -19.46 17.04
N LYS A 52 -9.40 -19.55 17.51
CA LYS A 52 -9.01 -19.39 18.91
C LYS A 52 -8.07 -18.21 19.14
N LEU A 53 -8.37 -17.07 18.53
CA LEU A 53 -7.57 -15.85 18.71
C LEU A 53 -7.59 -15.38 20.17
N ASN A 54 -6.41 -15.04 20.68
CA ASN A 54 -6.26 -14.37 21.97
C ASN A 54 -6.19 -12.84 21.73
N PRO A 55 -7.20 -12.05 22.12
CA PRO A 55 -7.21 -10.61 21.86
C PRO A 55 -6.23 -9.84 22.76
N LYS A 56 -5.67 -10.47 23.79
CA LYS A 56 -4.76 -9.84 24.76
C LYS A 56 -3.29 -10.12 24.49
N GLN A 57 -2.98 -10.82 23.41
CA GLN A 57 -1.61 -11.18 23.04
C GLN A 57 -1.43 -11.18 21.53
N VAL A 58 -0.20 -11.12 21.10
CA VAL A 58 0.15 -11.45 19.70
C VAL A 58 -0.13 -12.94 19.46
N ASN A 59 -0.74 -13.26 18.35
CA ASN A 59 -1.02 -14.62 17.97
C ASN A 59 0.00 -15.06 16.90
N VAL A 60 0.56 -16.26 17.04
CA VAL A 60 1.43 -16.87 16.04
C VAL A 60 0.74 -18.11 15.49
N LEU A 61 0.28 -18.05 14.25
CA LEU A 61 -0.28 -19.21 13.55
C LEU A 61 0.86 -20.06 13.01
N ASN A 62 0.97 -21.30 13.48
CA ASN A 62 1.94 -22.23 12.92
C ASN A 62 1.56 -22.60 11.49
N CYS A 63 2.37 -22.11 10.55
CA CYS A 63 2.19 -22.40 9.13
C CYS A 63 2.78 -23.74 8.69
N TRP A 64 3.69 -24.30 9.47
CA TRP A 64 4.31 -25.62 9.31
C TRP A 64 4.74 -26.18 10.66
N GLU A 65 4.97 -27.47 10.75
CA GLU A 65 5.32 -28.18 12.00
C GLU A 65 6.79 -28.58 12.07
N GLU A 66 7.42 -28.83 10.92
CA GLU A 66 8.79 -29.27 10.83
C GLU A 66 9.78 -28.23 11.38
N GLU A 67 10.91 -28.72 11.88
CA GLU A 67 12.00 -27.89 12.33
C GLU A 67 12.81 -27.41 11.13
N VAL A 68 13.08 -26.11 11.10
CA VAL A 68 13.76 -25.44 10.00
C VAL A 68 15.10 -24.91 10.46
N GLU A 69 16.15 -25.26 9.78
CA GLU A 69 17.45 -24.63 9.98
C GLU A 69 17.42 -23.18 9.51
N ILE A 70 17.81 -22.28 10.39
CA ILE A 70 17.80 -20.83 10.16
C ILE A 70 19.24 -20.33 10.12
N THR A 71 19.66 -19.84 8.97
CA THR A 71 20.97 -19.22 8.74
C THR A 71 20.77 -17.75 8.36
N PRO A 72 20.77 -16.83 9.34
CA PRO A 72 20.53 -15.40 9.08
C PRO A 72 21.61 -14.82 8.15
N GLY A 73 21.17 -14.02 7.17
CA GLY A 73 22.08 -13.41 6.18
C GLY A 73 22.39 -14.30 4.97
N GLU A 74 21.94 -15.55 4.96
CA GLU A 74 22.15 -16.46 3.84
C GLU A 74 20.87 -16.63 2.98
N LEU A 75 21.10 -16.76 1.68
CA LEU A 75 20.04 -17.01 0.71
C LEU A 75 19.87 -18.53 0.54
N THR A 76 18.91 -19.11 1.26
CA THR A 76 18.66 -20.56 1.25
C THR A 76 17.32 -20.89 0.57
N ALA A 77 17.26 -22.02 -0.17
CA ALA A 77 16.02 -22.52 -0.76
C ALA A 77 14.93 -22.75 0.31
N THR A 78 15.34 -23.22 1.48
CA THR A 78 14.48 -23.42 2.66
C THR A 78 13.82 -22.10 3.07
N GLY A 79 14.58 -21.01 3.18
CA GLY A 79 14.06 -19.69 3.50
C GLY A 79 13.00 -19.22 2.50
N GLY A 80 13.22 -19.45 1.20
CA GLY A 80 12.27 -19.14 0.14
C GLY A 80 10.96 -19.95 0.27
N LYS A 81 11.06 -21.27 0.49
CA LYS A 81 9.93 -22.17 0.67
C LYS A 81 9.00 -21.71 1.82
N TYR A 82 9.56 -21.44 2.99
CA TYR A 82 8.75 -21.08 4.16
C TYR A 82 8.24 -19.64 4.11
N ALA A 83 8.92 -18.73 3.42
CA ALA A 83 8.39 -17.41 3.11
C ALA A 83 7.14 -17.51 2.21
N LEU A 84 7.15 -18.43 1.22
CA LEU A 84 6.00 -18.67 0.36
C LEU A 84 4.82 -19.27 1.15
N ILE A 85 5.04 -20.31 1.95
CA ILE A 85 3.99 -20.94 2.76
C ILE A 85 3.33 -19.92 3.70
N SER A 86 4.13 -19.06 4.33
CA SER A 86 3.64 -17.99 5.18
C SER A 86 2.76 -17.00 4.41
N LEU A 87 3.21 -16.57 3.23
CA LEU A 87 2.47 -15.65 2.37
C LEU A 87 1.16 -16.26 1.86
N GLU A 88 1.18 -17.50 1.39
CA GLU A 88 0.00 -18.19 0.86
C GLU A 88 -1.10 -18.31 1.93
N LYS A 89 -0.75 -18.77 3.14
CA LYS A 89 -1.72 -18.88 4.24
C LYS A 89 -2.29 -17.52 4.66
N ALA A 90 -1.46 -16.48 4.69
CA ALA A 90 -1.92 -15.14 5.01
C ALA A 90 -2.86 -14.56 3.93
N VAL A 91 -2.54 -14.79 2.65
CA VAL A 91 -3.38 -14.36 1.53
C VAL A 91 -4.70 -15.14 1.49
N GLU A 92 -4.68 -16.44 1.77
CA GLU A 92 -5.88 -17.24 1.90
C GLU A 92 -6.79 -16.72 3.02
N ALA A 93 -6.23 -16.44 4.19
CA ALA A 93 -6.97 -15.86 5.31
C ALA A 93 -7.59 -14.50 4.95
N LEU A 94 -6.87 -13.64 4.22
CA LEU A 94 -7.39 -12.35 3.74
C LEU A 94 -8.52 -12.53 2.71
N LYS A 95 -8.40 -13.48 1.79
CA LYS A 95 -9.44 -13.81 0.80
C LYS A 95 -10.71 -14.33 1.47
N ASN A 96 -10.56 -15.19 2.47
CA ASN A 96 -11.66 -15.76 3.23
C ASN A 96 -12.23 -14.79 4.28
N LYS A 97 -11.67 -13.58 4.40
CA LYS A 97 -12.08 -12.55 5.36
C LYS A 97 -11.97 -13.00 6.82
N THR A 98 -11.07 -13.93 7.12
CA THR A 98 -10.73 -14.33 8.49
C THR A 98 -9.72 -13.38 9.13
N ILE A 99 -9.07 -12.55 8.32
CA ILE A 99 -8.33 -11.36 8.75
C ILE A 99 -8.81 -10.14 7.94
N ASP A 100 -8.70 -8.95 8.52
CA ASP A 100 -9.19 -7.69 7.91
C ASP A 100 -8.16 -7.04 6.98
N GLY A 101 -6.88 -7.25 7.24
CA GLY A 101 -5.78 -6.71 6.44
C GLY A 101 -4.50 -7.50 6.59
N LEU A 102 -3.55 -7.23 5.71
CA LEU A 102 -2.27 -7.92 5.63
C LEU A 102 -1.12 -6.92 5.56
N VAL A 103 -0.16 -7.05 6.48
CA VAL A 103 1.13 -6.37 6.41
C VAL A 103 2.19 -7.39 6.03
N THR A 104 2.86 -7.21 4.89
CA THR A 104 3.88 -8.15 4.45
C THR A 104 5.28 -7.65 4.77
N ALA A 105 6.09 -8.49 5.40
CA ALA A 105 7.53 -8.29 5.51
C ALA A 105 8.20 -8.48 4.13
N PRO A 106 9.41 -7.92 3.92
CA PRO A 106 10.11 -8.07 2.66
C PRO A 106 10.43 -9.53 2.30
N ILE A 107 10.34 -9.86 1.01
CA ILE A 107 10.78 -11.15 0.45
C ILE A 107 11.90 -10.96 -0.57
N HIS A 108 12.78 -11.94 -0.68
CA HIS A 108 13.79 -11.97 -1.72
C HIS A 108 13.19 -12.55 -3.01
N LYS A 109 12.96 -11.69 -4.00
CA LYS A 109 12.21 -12.01 -5.23
C LYS A 109 12.71 -13.25 -5.98
N LYS A 110 14.04 -13.43 -6.04
CA LYS A 110 14.64 -14.59 -6.71
C LYS A 110 14.55 -15.87 -5.86
N ASN A 111 14.63 -15.75 -4.54
CA ASN A 111 14.64 -16.88 -3.63
C ASN A 111 13.28 -17.57 -3.47
N ILE A 112 12.19 -16.81 -3.56
CA ILE A 112 10.83 -17.31 -3.44
C ILE A 112 10.34 -17.97 -4.74
N GLN A 113 11.06 -17.77 -5.88
CA GLN A 113 10.70 -18.36 -7.17
C GLN A 113 10.68 -19.90 -7.08
N SER A 114 9.59 -20.48 -7.58
CA SER A 114 9.38 -21.92 -7.64
C SER A 114 8.35 -22.22 -8.72
N GLU A 115 8.09 -23.49 -9.02
CA GLU A 115 6.99 -23.88 -9.92
C GLU A 115 5.63 -23.37 -9.41
N ALA A 116 5.45 -23.29 -8.09
CA ALA A 116 4.23 -22.76 -7.46
C ALA A 116 4.18 -21.24 -7.40
N PHE A 117 5.32 -20.54 -7.52
CA PHE A 117 5.40 -19.08 -7.42
C PHE A 117 6.24 -18.48 -8.55
N ASN A 118 5.61 -18.25 -9.68
CA ASN A 118 6.22 -17.61 -10.85
C ASN A 118 5.80 -16.14 -10.98
N PHE A 119 5.99 -15.36 -9.91
CA PHE A 119 5.66 -13.94 -9.85
C PHE A 119 6.90 -13.11 -9.50
N SER A 120 7.00 -11.91 -10.03
CA SER A 120 8.13 -11.00 -9.77
C SER A 120 8.11 -10.37 -8.35
N GLY A 121 7.14 -10.71 -7.52
CA GLY A 121 7.02 -10.23 -6.13
C GLY A 121 5.59 -10.26 -5.60
N HIS A 122 5.37 -9.63 -4.44
CA HIS A 122 4.06 -9.61 -3.76
C HIS A 122 2.93 -9.06 -4.64
N THR A 123 3.14 -7.90 -5.28
CA THR A 123 2.07 -7.18 -6.01
C THR A 123 1.46 -8.01 -7.14
N PRO A 124 2.22 -8.59 -8.09
CA PRO A 124 1.63 -9.44 -9.13
C PRO A 124 1.03 -10.74 -8.58
N TYR A 125 1.59 -11.30 -7.52
CA TYR A 125 1.00 -12.45 -6.83
C TYR A 125 -0.36 -12.11 -6.23
N LEU A 126 -0.46 -11.01 -5.50
CA LEU A 126 -1.72 -10.54 -4.92
C LEU A 126 -2.74 -10.16 -6.00
N GLN A 127 -2.31 -9.52 -7.08
CA GLN A 127 -3.17 -9.23 -8.22
C GLN A 127 -3.80 -10.53 -8.76
N HIS A 128 -3.00 -11.55 -8.99
CA HIS A 128 -3.48 -12.87 -9.43
C HIS A 128 -4.43 -13.49 -8.39
N ALA A 129 -4.04 -13.51 -7.12
CA ALA A 129 -4.81 -14.11 -6.03
C ALA A 129 -6.19 -13.44 -5.85
N PHE A 130 -6.32 -12.15 -6.12
CA PHE A 130 -7.58 -11.37 -6.03
C PHE A 130 -8.31 -11.22 -7.37
N GLY A 131 -8.07 -12.09 -8.35
CA GLY A 131 -8.84 -12.16 -9.60
C GLY A 131 -8.32 -11.27 -10.71
N ASN A 132 -7.01 -11.02 -10.75
CA ASN A 132 -6.33 -10.21 -11.78
C ASN A 132 -6.89 -8.77 -11.93
N THR A 133 -7.40 -8.20 -10.84
CA THR A 133 -7.88 -6.83 -10.82
C THR A 133 -6.71 -5.87 -11.02
N GLU A 134 -6.92 -4.85 -11.85
CA GLU A 134 -5.94 -3.78 -11.98
C GLU A 134 -5.65 -3.11 -10.64
N ASN A 135 -4.39 -2.92 -10.36
CA ASN A 135 -3.92 -2.31 -9.13
C ASN A 135 -3.02 -1.10 -9.40
N LEU A 136 -2.72 -0.38 -8.35
CA LEU A 136 -1.86 0.78 -8.37
C LEU A 136 -0.92 0.72 -7.17
N MET A 137 0.38 0.79 -7.44
CA MET A 137 1.37 1.02 -6.39
C MET A 137 1.25 2.45 -5.90
N LEU A 138 0.98 2.60 -4.62
CA LEU A 138 0.85 3.88 -3.93
C LEU A 138 1.81 3.91 -2.75
N LEU A 139 2.74 4.84 -2.77
CA LEU A 139 3.60 5.13 -1.63
C LEU A 139 2.95 6.20 -0.78
N VAL A 140 2.90 5.96 0.52
CA VAL A 140 2.22 6.80 1.50
C VAL A 140 3.17 7.16 2.63
N ALA A 141 3.23 8.43 2.97
CA ALA A 141 3.86 8.93 4.19
C ALA A 141 3.09 10.19 4.62
N GLU A 142 2.42 10.13 5.77
CA GLU A 142 1.54 11.20 6.23
C GLU A 142 0.57 11.69 5.12
N ASN A 143 0.73 12.93 4.68
CA ASN A 143 -0.09 13.54 3.64
C ASN A 143 0.49 13.40 2.22
N LEU A 144 1.70 12.87 2.07
CA LEU A 144 2.32 12.64 0.77
C LEU A 144 1.92 11.26 0.22
N ARG A 145 1.23 11.26 -0.91
CA ARG A 145 0.82 10.03 -1.62
C ARG A 145 1.34 10.07 -3.04
N MET A 146 2.19 9.11 -3.39
CA MET A 146 2.85 9.02 -4.69
C MET A 146 2.42 7.74 -5.41
N ALA A 147 1.76 7.91 -6.55
CA ALA A 147 1.33 6.83 -7.44
C ALA A 147 2.17 6.81 -8.72
N LEU A 148 2.26 5.64 -9.36
CA LEU A 148 3.06 5.43 -10.56
C LEU A 148 2.20 4.92 -11.73
N VAL A 149 2.42 5.47 -12.93
CA VAL A 149 1.84 4.91 -14.16
C VAL A 149 2.59 3.65 -14.58
N THR A 150 3.93 3.69 -14.51
CA THR A 150 4.81 2.53 -14.76
C THR A 150 5.71 2.28 -13.57
N GLU A 151 5.93 1.01 -13.24
CA GLU A 151 6.72 0.59 -12.07
C GLU A 151 8.09 0.04 -12.50
N HIS A 152 8.17 -1.23 -12.82
CA HIS A 152 9.42 -1.95 -13.12
C HIS A 152 9.65 -2.06 -14.64
N VAL A 153 9.80 -0.92 -15.30
CA VAL A 153 10.06 -0.79 -16.73
C VAL A 153 11.43 -0.16 -16.94
N THR A 154 12.21 -0.64 -17.89
CA THR A 154 13.50 -0.03 -18.23
C THR A 154 13.31 1.38 -18.77
N ILE A 155 14.25 2.29 -18.52
CA ILE A 155 14.14 3.70 -18.91
C ILE A 155 13.85 3.84 -20.42
N GLY A 156 14.53 3.06 -21.27
CA GLY A 156 14.34 3.09 -22.73
C GLY A 156 12.95 2.65 -23.22
N GLU A 157 12.17 1.97 -22.38
CA GLU A 157 10.85 1.47 -22.72
C GLU A 157 9.71 2.29 -22.09
N ILE A 158 10.01 3.22 -21.17
CA ILE A 158 8.99 3.96 -20.42
C ILE A 158 7.97 4.62 -21.35
N ALA A 159 8.44 5.39 -22.34
CA ALA A 159 7.57 6.14 -23.23
C ALA A 159 6.56 5.25 -23.98
N LYS A 160 6.95 4.02 -24.35
CA LYS A 160 6.07 3.04 -25.01
C LYS A 160 4.95 2.54 -24.08
N HIS A 161 5.19 2.56 -22.77
CA HIS A 161 4.23 2.13 -21.77
C HIS A 161 3.33 3.26 -21.26
N ILE A 162 3.61 4.52 -21.62
CA ILE A 162 2.76 5.66 -21.29
C ILE A 162 1.70 5.80 -22.37
N THR A 163 0.48 5.37 -22.05
CA THR A 163 -0.66 5.49 -22.95
C THR A 163 -1.81 6.24 -22.27
N LYS A 164 -2.67 6.86 -23.09
CA LYS A 164 -3.84 7.60 -22.59
C LYS A 164 -4.72 6.73 -21.69
N ASP A 165 -5.00 5.50 -22.14
CA ASP A 165 -5.89 4.59 -21.39
C ASP A 165 -5.26 4.14 -20.08
N LYS A 166 -3.94 3.87 -20.04
CA LYS A 166 -3.24 3.50 -18.82
C LYS A 166 -3.24 4.64 -17.80
N ILE A 167 -2.99 5.88 -18.23
CA ILE A 167 -3.07 7.05 -17.34
C ILE A 167 -4.48 7.19 -16.77
N LYS A 168 -5.52 7.12 -17.61
CA LYS A 168 -6.92 7.20 -17.17
C LYS A 168 -7.29 6.10 -16.20
N GLN A 169 -6.85 4.87 -16.45
CA GLN A 169 -7.06 3.73 -15.56
C GLN A 169 -6.40 3.95 -14.20
N LYS A 170 -5.11 4.36 -14.19
CA LYS A 170 -4.38 4.65 -12.94
C LYS A 170 -5.01 5.81 -12.18
N LEU A 171 -5.46 6.87 -12.85
CA LEU A 171 -6.20 7.98 -12.24
C LEU A 171 -7.53 7.52 -11.63
N ALA A 172 -8.27 6.64 -12.29
CA ALA A 172 -9.53 6.12 -11.77
C ALA A 172 -9.33 5.29 -10.50
N ILE A 173 -8.32 4.42 -10.48
CA ILE A 173 -7.94 3.62 -9.30
C ILE A 173 -7.49 4.55 -8.17
N LEU A 174 -6.62 5.53 -8.46
CA LEU A 174 -6.11 6.47 -7.49
C LEU A 174 -7.25 7.30 -6.86
N ASN A 175 -8.11 7.88 -7.67
CA ASN A 175 -9.24 8.66 -7.17
C ASN A 175 -10.19 7.81 -6.30
N SER A 176 -10.52 6.60 -6.74
CA SER A 176 -11.35 5.68 -5.96
C SER A 176 -10.70 5.30 -4.63
N SER A 177 -9.38 5.07 -4.64
CA SER A 177 -8.62 4.75 -3.43
C SER A 177 -8.57 5.94 -2.47
N LEU A 178 -8.28 7.15 -2.95
CA LEU A 178 -8.29 8.36 -2.12
C LEU A 178 -9.64 8.57 -1.42
N GLN A 179 -10.74 8.28 -2.10
CA GLN A 179 -12.07 8.37 -1.50
C GLN A 179 -12.36 7.25 -0.50
N LYS A 180 -12.07 6.01 -0.88
CA LYS A 180 -12.49 4.82 -0.15
C LYS A 180 -11.51 4.44 0.96
N ASP A 181 -10.20 4.59 0.70
CA ASP A 181 -9.14 4.11 1.57
C ASP A 181 -8.60 5.23 2.46
N PHE A 182 -8.68 6.49 2.00
CA PHE A 182 -8.19 7.67 2.73
C PHE A 182 -9.28 8.64 3.13
N GLY A 183 -10.55 8.40 2.79
CA GLY A 183 -11.70 9.20 3.22
C GLY A 183 -11.78 10.62 2.61
N ILE A 184 -11.10 10.87 1.50
CA ILE A 184 -11.03 12.18 0.85
C ILE A 184 -12.16 12.27 -0.18
N ASP A 185 -13.23 13.00 0.09
CA ASP A 185 -14.42 13.06 -0.77
C ASP A 185 -14.16 13.62 -2.18
N LYS A 186 -13.35 14.65 -2.28
CA LYS A 186 -13.01 15.34 -3.54
C LYS A 186 -11.51 15.45 -3.73
N PRO A 187 -10.82 14.32 -3.96
CA PRO A 187 -9.37 14.33 -3.99
C PRO A 187 -8.82 15.13 -5.18
N ARG A 188 -7.79 15.93 -4.90
CA ARG A 188 -7.06 16.72 -5.87
C ARG A 188 -5.80 15.96 -6.27
N ILE A 189 -5.70 15.57 -7.52
CA ILE A 189 -4.60 14.74 -8.04
C ILE A 189 -3.73 15.57 -8.98
N ALA A 190 -2.42 15.66 -8.68
CA ALA A 190 -1.44 16.20 -9.60
C ALA A 190 -0.91 15.11 -10.52
N VAL A 191 -0.74 15.40 -11.81
CA VAL A 191 -0.09 14.52 -12.79
C VAL A 191 1.22 15.16 -13.22
N LEU A 192 2.32 14.41 -13.11
CA LEU A 192 3.63 14.89 -13.59
C LEU A 192 3.74 14.71 -15.11
N ALA A 193 4.56 15.52 -15.73
CA ALA A 193 4.97 15.33 -17.11
C ALA A 193 5.96 14.15 -17.22
N LEU A 194 6.10 13.58 -18.40
CA LEU A 194 7.12 12.58 -18.70
C LEU A 194 8.47 13.24 -18.98
N ASN A 195 8.43 14.28 -19.85
CA ASN A 195 9.64 14.92 -20.34
C ASN A 195 10.04 16.14 -19.51
N PRO A 196 11.33 16.55 -19.54
CA PRO A 196 11.79 17.81 -18.96
C PRO A 196 10.95 18.99 -19.47
N HIS A 197 10.73 19.97 -18.59
CA HIS A 197 9.94 21.18 -18.88
C HIS A 197 8.53 20.90 -19.44
N ALA A 198 7.96 19.72 -19.10
CA ALA A 198 6.66 19.25 -19.61
C ALA A 198 6.61 19.22 -21.16
N GLY A 199 7.74 18.80 -21.78
CA GLY A 199 7.88 18.65 -23.22
C GLY A 199 8.14 19.94 -24.00
N ASP A 200 8.20 21.10 -23.32
CA ASP A 200 8.48 22.42 -23.93
C ASP A 200 7.71 22.62 -25.26
N GLU A 201 6.37 22.58 -25.17
CA GLU A 201 5.45 22.69 -26.31
C GLU A 201 5.71 21.70 -27.48
N GLY A 202 6.34 20.57 -27.16
CA GLY A 202 6.67 19.49 -28.13
C GLY A 202 8.09 19.55 -28.68
N LEU A 203 8.92 20.46 -28.19
CA LEU A 203 10.33 20.58 -28.59
C LEU A 203 11.18 19.44 -27.97
N ILE A 204 10.87 19.04 -26.73
CA ILE A 204 11.61 18.02 -25.97
C ILE A 204 10.82 16.68 -25.91
N GLY A 205 9.78 16.54 -26.68
CA GLY A 205 8.91 15.35 -26.69
C GLY A 205 7.46 15.75 -26.90
N LYS A 206 6.67 14.81 -27.41
CA LYS A 206 5.26 15.07 -27.74
C LYS A 206 4.28 14.34 -26.83
N GLU A 207 4.76 13.51 -25.93
CA GLU A 207 3.94 12.68 -25.05
C GLU A 207 2.98 13.51 -24.20
N GLU A 208 3.40 14.71 -23.79
CA GLU A 208 2.52 15.63 -23.05
C GLU A 208 1.35 16.09 -23.91
N ILE A 209 1.59 16.44 -25.16
CA ILE A 209 0.58 16.95 -26.08
C ILE A 209 -0.33 15.84 -26.58
N GLU A 210 0.27 14.72 -27.01
CA GLU A 210 -0.44 13.64 -27.71
C GLU A 210 -1.11 12.64 -26.76
N ILE A 211 -0.59 12.49 -25.52
CA ILE A 211 -1.02 11.44 -24.58
C ILE A 211 -1.49 12.01 -23.25
N ILE A 212 -0.61 12.76 -22.52
CA ILE A 212 -0.87 13.09 -21.12
C ILE A 212 -1.96 14.16 -20.98
N LYS A 213 -1.87 15.28 -21.73
CA LYS A 213 -2.90 16.34 -21.72
C LYS A 213 -4.27 15.81 -22.14
N PRO A 214 -4.42 14.99 -23.22
CA PRO A 214 -5.67 14.34 -23.56
C PRO A 214 -6.22 13.44 -22.45
N ALA A 215 -5.37 12.61 -21.80
CA ALA A 215 -5.78 11.76 -20.68
C ALA A 215 -6.32 12.57 -19.51
N ILE A 216 -5.62 13.65 -19.14
CA ILE A 216 -6.05 14.59 -18.08
C ILE A 216 -7.39 15.25 -18.46
N LYS A 217 -7.51 15.74 -19.69
CA LYS A 217 -8.73 16.42 -20.17
C LYS A 217 -9.96 15.50 -20.09
N GLU A 218 -9.84 14.25 -20.52
CA GLU A 218 -10.93 13.28 -20.45
C GLU A 218 -11.25 12.91 -18.99
N SER A 219 -10.24 12.75 -18.14
CA SER A 219 -10.44 12.40 -16.72
C SER A 219 -11.10 13.52 -15.90
N LYS A 220 -10.94 14.80 -16.28
CA LYS A 220 -11.55 15.96 -15.60
C LYS A 220 -13.07 15.93 -15.55
N GLN A 221 -13.73 15.11 -16.33
CA GLN A 221 -15.18 14.95 -16.29
C GLN A 221 -15.66 14.38 -14.94
N ASN A 222 -14.83 13.55 -14.27
CA ASN A 222 -15.19 12.84 -13.06
C ASN A 222 -14.16 12.98 -11.93
N ILE A 223 -13.00 13.55 -12.18
CA ILE A 223 -11.86 13.59 -11.25
C ILE A 223 -11.29 15.00 -11.21
N LEU A 224 -10.93 15.49 -10.02
CA LEU A 224 -10.19 16.74 -9.86
C LEU A 224 -8.70 16.49 -10.13
N VAL A 225 -8.33 16.52 -11.40
CA VAL A 225 -6.98 16.24 -11.87
C VAL A 225 -6.35 17.46 -12.52
N PHE A 226 -5.06 17.68 -12.26
CA PHE A 226 -4.31 18.87 -12.66
C PHE A 226 -2.96 18.49 -13.24
N GLY A 227 -2.42 19.30 -14.14
CA GLY A 227 -1.13 19.08 -14.80
C GLY A 227 -1.25 19.08 -16.33
N PRO A 228 -0.25 18.53 -17.05
CA PRO A 228 0.97 17.93 -16.51
C PRO A 228 1.93 18.99 -15.96
N TYR A 229 2.59 18.68 -14.84
CA TYR A 229 3.59 19.55 -14.20
C TYR A 229 5.00 19.07 -14.51
N SER A 230 5.94 19.99 -14.75
CA SER A 230 7.36 19.68 -14.79
C SER A 230 7.81 19.17 -13.42
N ALA A 231 8.37 17.96 -13.36
CA ALA A 231 8.59 17.25 -12.12
C ALA A 231 9.57 17.98 -11.18
N ASP A 232 10.67 18.48 -11.73
CA ASP A 232 11.71 19.21 -10.99
C ASP A 232 11.13 20.46 -10.30
N ALA A 233 10.46 21.32 -11.05
CA ALA A 233 9.86 22.55 -10.54
C ALA A 233 8.70 22.27 -9.56
N PHE A 234 7.95 21.17 -9.78
CA PHE A 234 6.83 20.78 -8.93
C PHE A 234 7.29 20.45 -7.50
N PHE A 235 8.33 19.63 -7.37
CA PHE A 235 8.88 19.29 -6.06
C PHE A 235 9.71 20.44 -5.46
N ALA A 236 10.58 21.09 -6.23
CA ALA A 236 11.41 22.17 -5.75
C ALA A 236 10.60 23.36 -5.16
N ARG A 237 9.36 23.54 -5.61
CA ARG A 237 8.46 24.62 -5.13
C ARG A 237 7.45 24.14 -4.09
N GLY A 238 7.55 22.92 -3.57
CA GLY A 238 6.60 22.36 -2.61
C GLY A 238 5.15 22.25 -3.13
N GLN A 239 4.95 22.21 -4.45
CA GLN A 239 3.59 22.22 -5.00
C GLN A 239 2.80 20.94 -4.64
N TYR A 240 3.48 19.85 -4.31
CA TYR A 240 2.86 18.59 -3.89
C TYR A 240 1.96 18.76 -2.66
N GLU A 241 2.25 19.71 -1.77
CA GLU A 241 1.45 20.01 -0.58
C GLU A 241 0.03 20.49 -0.88
N LYS A 242 -0.23 20.94 -2.12
CA LYS A 242 -1.53 21.42 -2.57
C LYS A 242 -2.43 20.31 -3.09
N PHE A 243 -1.95 19.07 -3.12
CA PHE A 243 -2.62 17.92 -3.70
C PHE A 243 -2.69 16.77 -2.71
N ASP A 244 -3.74 15.97 -2.84
CA ASP A 244 -3.94 14.79 -2.01
C ASP A 244 -3.13 13.59 -2.50
N ALA A 245 -2.76 13.59 -3.79
CA ALA A 245 -1.83 12.63 -4.37
C ALA A 245 -1.16 13.17 -5.64
N VAL A 246 -0.03 12.56 -5.97
CA VAL A 246 0.74 12.83 -7.20
C VAL A 246 0.83 11.54 -8.03
N LEU A 247 0.50 11.61 -9.32
CA LEU A 247 0.71 10.53 -10.28
C LEU A 247 1.97 10.83 -11.10
N ALA A 248 3.03 10.08 -10.83
CA ALA A 248 4.27 10.11 -11.59
C ALA A 248 4.21 9.13 -12.77
N MET A 249 4.94 9.43 -13.86
CA MET A 249 4.94 8.61 -15.05
C MET A 249 5.77 7.34 -14.88
N TYR A 250 6.84 7.37 -14.11
CA TYR A 250 7.73 6.24 -13.90
C TYR A 250 8.33 6.20 -12.49
N HIS A 251 8.92 5.06 -12.17
CA HIS A 251 9.40 4.70 -10.85
C HIS A 251 10.26 5.78 -10.19
N ASP A 252 11.40 6.14 -10.75
CA ASP A 252 12.34 7.04 -10.10
C ASP A 252 11.85 8.50 -10.06
N GLN A 253 11.01 8.91 -11.00
CA GLN A 253 10.37 10.22 -10.98
C GLN A 253 9.48 10.41 -9.72
N GLY A 254 8.85 9.34 -9.25
CA GLY A 254 8.04 9.36 -8.05
C GLY A 254 8.83 9.02 -6.79
N LEU A 255 9.65 7.97 -6.84
CA LEU A 255 10.29 7.43 -5.64
C LEU A 255 11.47 8.25 -5.12
N ILE A 256 12.25 8.89 -5.99
CA ILE A 256 13.37 9.74 -5.55
C ILE A 256 12.84 10.88 -4.66
N PRO A 257 11.90 11.73 -5.12
CA PRO A 257 11.38 12.79 -4.27
C PRO A 257 10.60 12.24 -3.06
N PHE A 258 9.83 11.16 -3.22
CA PHE A 258 9.13 10.54 -2.09
C PHE A 258 10.08 10.13 -0.97
N LYS A 259 11.13 9.37 -1.29
CA LYS A 259 12.10 8.89 -0.30
C LYS A 259 12.96 10.02 0.30
N SER A 260 13.15 11.10 -0.44
CA SER A 260 13.87 12.28 0.07
C SER A 260 13.03 13.10 1.05
N LEU A 261 11.70 13.08 0.92
CA LEU A 261 10.76 13.80 1.77
C LEU A 261 10.27 12.96 2.95
N ALA A 262 10.10 11.65 2.77
CA ALA A 262 9.51 10.71 3.71
C ALA A 262 10.56 9.72 4.26
N ILE A 263 11.61 10.25 4.89
CA ILE A 263 12.73 9.42 5.39
C ILE A 263 12.25 8.50 6.53
N GLY A 264 12.35 7.17 6.31
CA GLY A 264 12.06 6.17 7.34
C GLY A 264 10.58 5.86 7.59
N GLU A 265 9.65 6.57 6.96
CA GLU A 265 8.20 6.45 7.20
C GLU A 265 7.40 5.93 5.98
N GLY A 266 8.08 5.64 4.88
CA GLY A 266 7.44 5.21 3.64
C GLY A 266 6.68 3.88 3.79
N VAL A 267 5.42 3.89 3.39
CA VAL A 267 4.55 2.71 3.31
C VAL A 267 4.19 2.45 1.87
N ASN A 268 4.35 1.21 1.43
CA ASN A 268 3.84 0.76 0.14
C ASN A 268 2.45 0.16 0.33
N PHE A 269 1.44 0.79 -0.26
CA PHE A 269 0.07 0.32 -0.29
C PHE A 269 -0.31 -0.14 -1.70
N THR A 270 -0.99 -1.28 -1.81
CA THR A 270 -1.50 -1.78 -3.09
C THR A 270 -2.96 -1.39 -3.26
N ALA A 271 -3.20 -0.25 -3.89
CA ALA A 271 -4.54 0.24 -4.17
C ALA A 271 -5.25 -0.58 -5.27
N GLY A 272 -6.58 -0.64 -5.23
CA GLY A 272 -7.39 -1.39 -6.21
C GLY A 272 -7.71 -2.83 -5.80
N LEU A 273 -7.01 -3.42 -4.84
CA LEU A 273 -7.34 -4.74 -4.32
C LEU A 273 -8.59 -4.70 -3.42
N THR A 274 -9.34 -5.80 -3.40
CA THR A 274 -10.47 -5.97 -2.48
C THR A 274 -10.01 -6.13 -1.04
N GLY A 275 -8.88 -6.81 -0.79
CA GLY A 275 -8.20 -6.87 0.49
C GLY A 275 -7.32 -5.63 0.73
N VAL A 276 -7.07 -5.29 1.99
CA VAL A 276 -6.09 -4.26 2.36
C VAL A 276 -4.72 -4.92 2.52
N ARG A 277 -3.73 -4.43 1.78
CA ARG A 277 -2.34 -4.87 1.95
C ARG A 277 -1.39 -3.70 1.95
N THR A 278 -0.60 -3.61 2.99
CA THR A 278 0.52 -2.66 3.12
C THR A 278 1.85 -3.39 3.30
N SER A 279 2.94 -2.69 3.10
CA SER A 279 4.29 -3.18 3.40
C SER A 279 5.23 -2.01 3.65
N PRO A 280 6.33 -2.22 4.39
CA PRO A 280 7.39 -1.24 4.46
C PRO A 280 8.03 -0.99 3.09
N ASP A 281 8.62 0.20 2.91
CA ASP A 281 9.29 0.63 1.68
C ASP A 281 10.80 0.32 1.69
N HIS A 282 11.18 -0.87 2.15
CA HIS A 282 12.56 -1.35 2.13
C HIS A 282 12.66 -2.82 1.71
N GLY A 283 13.88 -3.25 1.38
CA GLY A 283 14.18 -4.61 0.96
C GLY A 283 14.51 -5.56 2.11
N THR A 284 15.05 -6.72 1.75
CA THR A 284 15.36 -7.84 2.66
C THR A 284 16.60 -7.62 3.53
N ALA A 285 17.48 -6.69 3.18
CA ALA A 285 18.67 -6.30 3.93
C ALA A 285 19.43 -7.50 4.55
N PHE A 286 19.93 -8.40 3.69
CA PHE A 286 20.64 -9.61 4.10
C PHE A 286 21.90 -9.32 4.89
N ASP A 287 22.53 -8.19 4.61
CA ASP A 287 23.76 -7.70 5.25
C ASP A 287 23.60 -7.45 6.75
N ILE A 288 22.41 -7.13 7.21
CA ILE A 288 22.09 -6.88 8.64
C ILE A 288 21.21 -7.96 9.26
N ALA A 289 20.80 -8.98 8.51
CA ALA A 289 19.90 -10.02 9.01
C ALA A 289 20.56 -10.80 10.18
N GLY A 290 19.82 -10.95 11.28
CA GLY A 290 20.29 -11.63 12.49
C GLY A 290 21.19 -10.80 13.40
N LYS A 291 21.53 -9.55 13.04
CA LYS A 291 22.36 -8.66 13.86
C LYS A 291 21.55 -7.85 14.90
N GLY A 292 20.23 -7.89 14.85
CA GLY A 292 19.37 -7.17 15.78
C GLY A 292 19.35 -5.65 15.59
N ILE A 293 19.82 -5.12 14.45
CA ILE A 293 19.98 -3.68 14.20
C ILE A 293 19.00 -3.13 13.15
N ALA A 294 18.09 -3.95 12.64
CA ALA A 294 17.10 -3.49 11.66
C ALA A 294 16.16 -2.44 12.27
N ASP A 295 15.99 -1.32 11.58
CA ASP A 295 14.99 -0.32 11.91
C ASP A 295 13.59 -0.84 11.54
N HIS A 296 12.66 -0.80 12.48
CA HIS A 296 11.30 -1.30 12.33
C HIS A 296 10.25 -0.18 12.13
N SER A 297 10.67 1.07 12.07
CA SER A 297 9.77 2.24 11.97
C SER A 297 8.83 2.16 10.77
N SER A 298 9.36 1.84 9.58
CA SER A 298 8.57 1.68 8.35
C SER A 298 7.57 0.49 8.44
N PHE A 299 7.91 -0.58 9.18
CA PHE A 299 6.99 -1.70 9.40
C PHE A 299 5.86 -1.32 10.36
N ILE A 300 6.15 -0.54 11.41
CA ILE A 300 5.14 0.04 12.29
C ILE A 300 4.24 0.99 11.50
N ALA A 301 4.81 1.90 10.71
CA ALA A 301 4.04 2.79 9.86
C ALA A 301 3.11 2.02 8.91
N ALA A 302 3.62 0.96 8.25
CA ALA A 302 2.80 0.10 7.40
C ALA A 302 1.68 -0.61 8.16
N THR A 303 1.89 -0.95 9.42
CA THR A 303 0.88 -1.58 10.28
C THR A 303 -0.24 -0.60 10.63
N PHE A 304 0.10 0.60 11.07
CA PHE A 304 -0.90 1.62 11.39
C PHE A 304 -1.66 2.09 10.13
N GLU A 305 -0.98 2.26 9.01
CA GLU A 305 -1.62 2.59 7.74
C GLU A 305 -2.64 1.51 7.33
N CYS A 306 -2.30 0.22 7.51
CA CYS A 306 -3.23 -0.88 7.27
C CYS A 306 -4.50 -0.75 8.13
N ILE A 307 -4.34 -0.46 9.42
CA ILE A 307 -5.46 -0.28 10.36
C ILE A 307 -6.34 0.90 9.94
N GLU A 308 -5.74 2.04 9.62
CA GLU A 308 -6.50 3.24 9.22
C GLU A 308 -7.25 3.04 7.91
N ILE A 309 -6.63 2.39 6.92
CA ILE A 309 -7.31 2.04 5.66
C ILE A 309 -8.51 1.10 5.91
N ILE A 310 -8.38 0.10 6.79
CA ILE A 310 -9.47 -0.81 7.15
C ILE A 310 -10.62 -0.02 7.78
N ARG A 311 -10.33 0.83 8.75
CA ARG A 311 -11.31 1.68 9.44
C ARG A 311 -12.02 2.61 8.46
N THR A 312 -11.24 3.27 7.61
CA THR A 312 -11.77 4.21 6.60
C THR A 312 -12.66 3.48 5.58
N ARG A 313 -12.25 2.30 5.09
CA ARG A 313 -13.09 1.47 4.19
C ARG A 313 -14.41 1.05 4.84
N LYS A 314 -14.39 0.72 6.13
CA LYS A 314 -15.60 0.36 6.88
C LYS A 314 -16.53 1.57 6.97
N GLY A 315 -16.04 2.70 7.43
CA GLY A 315 -16.82 3.94 7.50
C GLY A 315 -17.37 4.40 6.14
N TYR A 316 -16.54 4.30 5.09
CA TYR A 316 -16.96 4.63 3.72
C TYR A 316 -18.13 3.76 3.25
N LYS A 317 -18.14 2.47 3.57
CA LYS A 317 -19.24 1.56 3.25
C LYS A 317 -20.50 1.90 4.07
N GLU A 318 -20.35 2.10 5.38
CA GLU A 318 -21.45 2.40 6.29
C GLU A 318 -22.20 3.69 5.89
N MET A 319 -21.48 4.75 5.57
CA MET A 319 -22.05 6.01 5.10
C MET A 319 -22.85 5.89 3.79
N ARG A 320 -22.60 4.84 2.99
CA ARG A 320 -23.27 4.62 1.70
C ARG A 320 -24.39 3.59 1.70
N VAL A 321 -24.65 2.94 2.82
CA VAL A 321 -25.78 1.98 2.95
C VAL A 321 -27.13 2.71 2.83
N ASN A 322 -27.24 3.93 3.37
CA ASN A 322 -28.45 4.73 3.29
C ASN A 322 -28.11 6.21 3.03
N PRO A 323 -27.66 6.56 1.83
CA PRO A 323 -27.27 7.93 1.53
C PRO A 323 -28.47 8.86 1.51
N LEU A 324 -28.32 10.05 2.08
CA LEU A 324 -29.34 11.12 1.97
C LEU A 324 -29.65 11.38 0.49
N ARG A 325 -30.90 11.28 0.11
CA ARG A 325 -31.33 11.60 -1.25
C ARG A 325 -31.10 13.08 -1.51
N LYS A 326 -30.34 13.41 -2.57
CA LYS A 326 -30.24 14.81 -3.03
C LYS A 326 -31.64 15.28 -3.41
N ARG A 327 -32.16 16.29 -2.72
CA ARG A 327 -33.39 16.98 -3.17
C ARG A 327 -33.08 17.61 -4.53
N SER A 328 -33.91 17.30 -5.53
CA SER A 328 -33.81 18.00 -6.81
C SER A 328 -34.14 19.48 -6.62
N ALA A 329 -33.61 20.38 -7.44
CA ALA A 329 -33.92 21.80 -7.41
C ALA A 329 -35.45 22.04 -7.49
N ARG A 330 -36.17 21.13 -8.16
CA ARG A 330 -37.64 21.14 -8.29
C ARG A 330 -38.37 20.81 -6.97
N MET A 331 -37.75 19.93 -6.12
CA MET A 331 -38.28 19.64 -4.77
C MET A 331 -37.98 20.76 -3.77
N LEU A 332 -36.88 21.47 -3.93
CA LEU A 332 -36.54 22.65 -3.12
C LEU A 332 -37.39 23.85 -3.48
N ALA A 333 -37.77 24.02 -4.74
CA ALA A 333 -38.66 25.09 -5.20
C ALA A 333 -40.13 24.91 -4.75
N GLY A 334 -40.54 23.69 -4.36
CA GLY A 334 -41.85 23.37 -3.84
C GLY A 334 -41.93 23.20 -2.32
N ALA A 335 -40.85 23.38 -1.60
CA ALA A 335 -40.83 23.34 -0.14
C ALA A 335 -41.40 24.69 0.37
N VAL A 336 -42.61 24.67 0.87
CA VAL A 336 -43.21 25.80 1.62
C VAL A 336 -42.38 25.94 2.89
N ASP A 337 -41.87 27.14 3.13
CA ASP A 337 -41.17 27.50 4.37
C ASP A 337 -42.24 27.50 5.48
N GLU A 338 -42.31 26.43 6.28
CA GLU A 338 -43.10 26.43 7.50
C GLU A 338 -42.44 27.44 8.45
N ARG A 339 -42.96 28.66 8.46
CA ARG A 339 -42.60 29.67 9.47
C ARG A 339 -42.96 29.08 10.82
N ILE A 340 -41.95 28.90 11.67
CA ILE A 340 -42.14 28.65 13.08
C ILE A 340 -42.81 29.93 13.62
N GLU A 341 -44.10 29.89 13.90
CA GLU A 341 -44.76 30.93 14.68
C GLU A 341 -44.24 30.82 16.10
N GLU A 342 -43.43 31.79 16.50
CA GLU A 342 -43.04 31.98 17.90
C GLU A 342 -44.34 32.30 18.70
N GLN A 343 -44.63 31.39 19.62
CA GLN A 343 -45.57 31.64 20.72
C GLN A 343 -44.83 32.06 21.98
#